data_fb029a66cdf7571de10f2141639aeccc
#
_entry.id   fb029a66cdf7571de10f2141639aeccc
#
_cell.length_a   1.000
_cell.length_b   1.000
_cell.length_c   1.000
_cell.angle_alpha   90.00
_cell.angle_beta   90.00
_cell.angle_gamma   90.00
#
_symmetry.space_group_name_H-M   'P 1'
#
loop_
_entity.id
_entity.type
_entity.pdbx_description
1 polymer ?
#
loop_
_entity_poly.entity_id
_entity_poly.type
_entity_poly.pdbx_seq_one_letter_code
_entity_poly.pdbx_strand_id
1 'polypeptide(L)'
;MTNLFLGFLNRSLSAAVLIFAVVLVRLAFKKAPKWLLCALWALAAVRLLCPFSIESVLSLIPSAEPVQPEIVYSAAPAITSGIPAVDAIVNPPLQVAFTPDPVQSANPLQILTELAAWVWLGGCAVLILYAVISALRLRLRVRTAVRLEGNVFQSEFVPSPFILGVFRPRIYLPFGLEPGAQDMVLAHERAHLKRGDQLWKPLGFLLLTAYWFNPVCWLAYVLFCRDIEAACDEKVVRELGESCKTAYSRALLQCSVPRRMITACPLAFGETGVKGRIKSVLNYKKPAFWVVLAAVFVSIAVAVCFLTDPKTDAEQPEEEPPASSTADSPAEADSTLPTSEFFSSIQDYAEYYI
;
A
#
# COMPACT_ATOMS: atom_id res chain seq x y z
N MET A 1 -15.10 8.77 11.47
CA MET A 1 -14.63 7.58 10.73
C MET A 1 -14.36 7.90 9.27
N THR A 2 -15.21 8.69 8.63
CA THR A 2 -15.12 9.09 7.21
C THR A 2 -13.76 9.70 6.85
N ASN A 3 -13.29 10.73 7.58
CA ASN A 3 -11.99 11.38 7.30
C ASN A 3 -10.79 10.41 7.41
N LEU A 4 -10.88 9.46 8.35
CA LEU A 4 -9.84 8.44 8.49
C LEU A 4 -9.83 7.51 7.27
N PHE A 5 -11.00 7.05 6.82
CA PHE A 5 -11.13 6.22 5.62
C PHE A 5 -10.65 6.96 4.37
N LEU A 6 -11.05 8.24 4.17
CA LEU A 6 -10.59 9.06 3.05
C LEU A 6 -9.08 9.25 3.06
N GLY A 7 -8.46 9.44 4.23
CA GLY A 7 -7.01 9.49 4.35
C GLY A 7 -6.32 8.17 3.95
N PHE A 8 -6.89 7.01 4.30
CA PHE A 8 -6.39 5.71 3.80
C PHE A 8 -6.60 5.56 2.29
N LEU A 9 -7.74 6.02 1.77
CA LEU A 9 -8.05 5.98 0.33
C LEU A 9 -7.01 6.81 -0.45
N ASN A 10 -6.78 8.07 -0.07
CA ASN A 10 -5.81 8.96 -0.73
C ASN A 10 -4.39 8.37 -0.70
N ARG A 11 -3.94 7.90 0.46
CA ARG A 11 -2.61 7.23 0.56
C ARG A 11 -2.52 6.00 -0.32
N SER A 12 -3.59 5.22 -0.43
CA SER A 12 -3.61 4.03 -1.28
C SER A 12 -3.51 4.38 -2.77
N LEU A 13 -4.12 5.48 -3.20
CA LEU A 13 -4.04 5.97 -4.57
C LEU A 13 -2.62 6.45 -4.91
N SER A 14 -2.05 7.31 -4.06
CA SER A 14 -0.67 7.79 -4.22
C SER A 14 0.35 6.64 -4.18
N ALA A 15 0.18 5.69 -3.25
CA ALA A 15 1.04 4.51 -3.16
C ALA A 15 0.88 3.57 -4.36
N ALA A 16 -0.30 3.49 -5.00
CA ALA A 16 -0.51 2.69 -6.19
C ALA A 16 0.40 3.15 -7.34
N VAL A 17 0.59 4.46 -7.52
CA VAL A 17 1.51 5.03 -8.52
C VAL A 17 2.95 4.57 -8.25
N LEU A 18 3.40 4.68 -6.98
CA LEU A 18 4.73 4.18 -6.58
C LEU A 18 4.86 2.66 -6.79
N ILE A 19 3.84 1.88 -6.42
CA ILE A 19 3.84 0.43 -6.62
C ILE A 19 3.98 0.07 -8.10
N PHE A 20 3.29 0.78 -9.00
CA PHE A 20 3.46 0.60 -10.45
C PHE A 20 4.89 0.90 -10.89
N ALA A 21 5.49 2.00 -10.41
CA ALA A 21 6.89 2.33 -10.69
C ALA A 21 7.85 1.22 -10.21
N VAL A 22 7.64 0.70 -8.98
CA VAL A 22 8.43 -0.43 -8.44
C VAL A 22 8.27 -1.68 -9.29
N VAL A 23 7.06 -2.00 -9.76
CA VAL A 23 6.81 -3.13 -10.66
C VAL A 23 7.55 -2.96 -11.99
N LEU A 24 7.56 -1.76 -12.58
CA LEU A 24 8.30 -1.47 -13.82
C LEU A 24 9.81 -1.65 -13.62
N VAL A 25 10.37 -1.10 -12.52
CA VAL A 25 11.78 -1.28 -12.19
C VAL A 25 12.11 -2.77 -11.99
N ARG A 26 11.26 -3.52 -11.29
CA ARG A 26 11.38 -4.96 -11.11
C ARG A 26 11.40 -5.73 -12.44
N LEU A 27 10.60 -5.32 -13.40
CA LEU A 27 10.55 -5.94 -14.73
C LEU A 27 11.79 -5.57 -15.59
N ALA A 28 12.28 -4.33 -15.48
CA ALA A 28 13.45 -3.85 -16.20
C ALA A 28 14.74 -4.46 -15.64
N PHE A 29 14.90 -4.50 -14.32
CA PHE A 29 16.13 -4.93 -13.66
C PHE A 29 16.06 -6.37 -13.11
N LYS A 30 15.64 -7.33 -13.94
CA LYS A 30 15.54 -8.76 -13.57
C LYS A 30 16.87 -9.35 -13.03
N LYS A 31 18.02 -8.80 -13.48
CA LYS A 31 19.37 -9.22 -13.10
C LYS A 31 19.94 -8.46 -11.91
N ALA A 32 19.23 -7.48 -11.36
CA ALA A 32 19.63 -6.75 -10.17
C ALA A 32 19.61 -7.65 -8.92
N PRO A 33 20.42 -7.34 -7.91
CA PRO A 33 20.42 -8.06 -6.64
C PRO A 33 19.01 -8.03 -6.01
N LYS A 34 18.54 -9.17 -5.52
CA LYS A 34 17.15 -9.26 -4.99
C LYS A 34 16.93 -8.48 -3.71
N TRP A 35 17.97 -8.21 -2.92
CA TRP A 35 17.87 -7.35 -1.74
C TRP A 35 17.43 -5.92 -2.11
N LEU A 36 17.84 -5.41 -3.29
CA LEU A 36 17.47 -4.07 -3.75
C LEU A 36 15.96 -4.00 -4.08
N LEU A 37 15.41 -5.07 -4.68
CA LEU A 37 13.96 -5.15 -4.91
C LEU A 37 13.18 -5.16 -3.59
N CYS A 38 13.71 -5.84 -2.55
CA CYS A 38 13.11 -5.77 -1.22
C CYS A 38 13.17 -4.35 -0.63
N ALA A 39 14.25 -3.60 -0.87
CA ALA A 39 14.35 -2.20 -0.45
C ALA A 39 13.34 -1.29 -1.15
N LEU A 40 13.06 -1.52 -2.45
CA LEU A 40 12.01 -0.80 -3.18
C LEU A 40 10.61 -1.03 -2.58
N TRP A 41 10.32 -2.25 -2.12
CA TRP A 41 9.06 -2.52 -1.40
C TRP A 41 8.98 -1.79 -0.06
N ALA A 42 10.12 -1.55 0.60
CA ALA A 42 10.14 -0.73 1.82
C ALA A 42 9.75 0.73 1.54
N LEU A 43 10.09 1.29 0.36
CA LEU A 43 9.60 2.62 -0.04
C LEU A 43 8.07 2.66 -0.15
N ALA A 44 7.46 1.64 -0.77
CA ALA A 44 6.01 1.53 -0.84
C ALA A 44 5.38 1.41 0.56
N ALA A 45 6.00 0.65 1.47
CA ALA A 45 5.55 0.55 2.86
C ALA A 45 5.65 1.89 3.60
N VAL A 46 6.74 2.65 3.41
CA VAL A 46 6.89 3.99 3.99
C VAL A 46 5.80 4.92 3.49
N ARG A 47 5.51 4.93 2.17
CA ARG A 47 4.45 5.76 1.60
C ARG A 47 3.05 5.43 2.16
N LEU A 48 2.78 4.15 2.41
CA LEU A 48 1.52 3.72 3.03
C LEU A 48 1.43 4.07 4.53
N LEU A 49 2.55 4.02 5.26
CA LEU A 49 2.60 4.25 6.71
C LEU A 49 2.66 5.73 7.06
N CYS A 50 3.46 6.50 6.31
CA CYS A 50 3.76 7.88 6.66
C CYS A 50 2.61 8.80 6.23
N PRO A 51 1.95 9.49 7.18
CA PRO A 51 0.92 10.46 6.85
C PRO A 51 1.49 11.79 6.38
N PHE A 52 2.80 12.00 6.58
CA PHE A 52 3.48 13.23 6.20
C PHE A 52 4.24 13.01 4.91
N SER A 53 4.20 13.99 4.05
CA SER A 53 4.94 14.02 2.81
C SER A 53 5.81 15.28 2.74
N ILE A 54 6.93 15.15 2.07
CA ILE A 54 7.84 16.25 1.80
C ILE A 54 7.46 16.79 0.42
N GLU A 55 7.12 18.06 0.32
CA GLU A 55 6.85 18.69 -0.97
C GLU A 55 8.13 18.83 -1.80
N SER A 56 8.06 18.47 -3.07
CA SER A 56 9.19 18.58 -4.01
C SER A 56 8.73 18.89 -5.41
N VAL A 57 9.50 19.72 -6.11
CA VAL A 57 9.33 19.98 -7.55
C VAL A 57 9.57 18.74 -8.39
N LEU A 58 10.33 17.75 -7.86
CA LEU A 58 10.67 16.50 -8.53
C LEU A 58 9.61 15.43 -8.35
N SER A 59 8.52 15.69 -7.63
CA SER A 59 7.46 14.72 -7.43
C SER A 59 6.79 14.35 -8.76
N LEU A 60 6.63 13.06 -9.00
CA LEU A 60 5.86 12.48 -10.10
C LEU A 60 4.48 11.99 -9.65
N ILE A 61 4.11 12.26 -8.41
CA ILE A 61 2.76 11.98 -7.91
C ILE A 61 1.84 13.09 -8.41
N PRO A 62 0.75 12.75 -9.11
CA PRO A 62 -0.11 13.77 -9.71
C PRO A 62 -0.83 14.64 -8.68
N SER A 63 -1.29 14.04 -7.57
CA SER A 63 -1.98 14.75 -6.48
C SER A 63 -1.70 14.06 -5.15
N ALA A 64 -1.47 14.83 -4.09
CA ALA A 64 -1.29 14.34 -2.73
C ALA A 64 -2.62 13.87 -2.13
N GLU A 65 -3.70 14.60 -2.37
CA GLU A 65 -5.05 14.37 -1.87
C GLU A 65 -6.08 14.42 -3.01
N PRO A 66 -6.18 13.36 -3.83
CA PRO A 66 -7.15 13.31 -4.93
C PRO A 66 -8.61 13.48 -4.48
N VAL A 67 -8.93 13.01 -3.29
CA VAL A 67 -10.27 13.09 -2.69
C VAL A 67 -10.17 13.94 -1.43
N GLN A 68 -10.55 15.22 -1.54
CA GLN A 68 -10.53 16.14 -0.40
C GLN A 68 -11.62 15.74 0.61
N PRO A 69 -11.39 15.86 1.93
CA PRO A 69 -12.39 15.53 2.95
C PRO A 69 -13.68 16.36 2.80
N GLU A 70 -13.57 17.58 2.27
CA GLU A 70 -14.66 18.52 2.04
C GLU A 70 -15.63 18.07 0.95
N ILE A 71 -15.23 17.12 0.09
CA ILE A 71 -16.08 16.56 -0.98
C ILE A 71 -17.42 16.04 -0.44
N VAL A 72 -17.41 15.54 0.79
CA VAL A 72 -18.59 14.98 1.46
C VAL A 72 -19.65 16.06 1.76
N TYR A 73 -19.23 17.32 1.86
CA TYR A 73 -20.09 18.47 2.16
C TYR A 73 -20.30 19.39 0.96
N SER A 74 -19.62 19.10 -0.16
CA SER A 74 -19.68 19.95 -1.36
C SER A 74 -21.03 19.82 -2.06
N ALA A 75 -21.57 20.97 -2.52
CA ALA A 75 -22.74 21.01 -3.37
C ALA A 75 -22.47 20.47 -4.79
N ALA A 76 -21.22 20.52 -5.23
CA ALA A 76 -20.75 19.96 -6.51
C ALA A 76 -19.52 19.08 -6.23
N PRO A 77 -19.69 17.79 -5.85
CA PRO A 77 -18.59 16.93 -5.51
C PRO A 77 -17.68 16.70 -6.72
N ALA A 78 -16.38 16.93 -6.54
CA ALA A 78 -15.37 16.72 -7.57
C ALA A 78 -14.09 16.17 -6.93
N ILE A 79 -13.38 15.33 -7.67
CA ILE A 79 -12.02 14.88 -7.33
C ILE A 79 -10.98 15.67 -8.10
N THR A 80 -9.81 15.82 -7.51
CA THR A 80 -8.65 16.47 -8.11
C THR A 80 -7.50 15.47 -8.19
N SER A 81 -7.56 14.60 -9.20
CA SER A 81 -6.55 13.53 -9.35
C SER A 81 -5.18 14.05 -9.77
N GLY A 82 -5.08 15.31 -10.23
CA GLY A 82 -3.88 15.87 -10.87
C GLY A 82 -3.66 15.39 -12.31
N ILE A 83 -4.57 14.59 -12.86
CA ILE A 83 -4.57 14.12 -14.25
C ILE A 83 -5.86 14.60 -14.91
N PRO A 84 -5.83 15.66 -15.77
CA PRO A 84 -7.04 16.27 -16.33
C PRO A 84 -7.94 15.27 -17.08
N ALA A 85 -7.35 14.26 -17.74
CA ALA A 85 -8.11 13.22 -18.44
C ALA A 85 -8.93 12.33 -17.48
N VAL A 86 -8.42 12.05 -16.28
CA VAL A 86 -9.12 11.27 -15.25
C VAL A 86 -10.24 12.12 -14.67
N ASP A 87 -9.95 13.38 -14.34
CA ASP A 87 -10.91 14.30 -13.75
C ASP A 87 -12.09 14.56 -14.71
N ALA A 88 -11.82 14.70 -16.02
CA ALA A 88 -12.84 14.86 -17.06
C ALA A 88 -13.76 13.64 -17.22
N ILE A 89 -13.28 12.44 -16.92
CA ILE A 89 -14.07 11.18 -17.00
C ILE A 89 -14.85 10.95 -15.71
N VAL A 90 -14.25 11.22 -14.55
CA VAL A 90 -14.81 10.83 -13.24
C VAL A 90 -15.76 11.88 -12.68
N ASN A 91 -15.46 13.19 -12.83
CA ASN A 91 -16.26 14.24 -12.21
C ASN A 91 -17.70 14.37 -12.76
N PRO A 92 -17.96 14.26 -14.09
CA PRO A 92 -19.34 14.37 -14.58
C PRO A 92 -20.30 13.32 -14.00
N PRO A 93 -19.99 12.00 -14.06
CA PRO A 93 -20.87 11.01 -13.43
C PRO A 93 -20.96 11.16 -11.90
N LEU A 94 -19.88 11.61 -11.25
CA LEU A 94 -19.86 11.85 -9.81
C LEU A 94 -20.84 12.97 -9.42
N GLN A 95 -20.83 14.08 -10.15
CA GLN A 95 -21.74 15.20 -9.92
C GLN A 95 -23.20 14.81 -10.18
N VAL A 96 -23.48 14.11 -11.31
CA VAL A 96 -24.84 13.66 -11.62
C VAL A 96 -25.40 12.73 -10.54
N ALA A 97 -24.55 11.83 -9.98
CA ALA A 97 -24.99 10.84 -9.01
C ALA A 97 -25.13 11.38 -7.58
N PHE A 98 -24.33 12.40 -7.21
CA PHE A 98 -24.15 12.80 -5.82
C PHE A 98 -24.31 14.30 -5.55
N THR A 99 -24.81 15.09 -6.52
CA THR A 99 -25.20 16.48 -6.22
C THR A 99 -26.40 16.45 -5.26
N PRO A 100 -26.29 17.12 -4.09
CA PRO A 100 -27.39 17.15 -3.13
C PRO A 100 -28.63 17.84 -3.74
N ASP A 101 -29.78 17.21 -3.60
CA ASP A 101 -31.06 17.84 -3.91
C ASP A 101 -31.41 18.78 -2.74
N PRO A 102 -31.74 20.06 -2.96
CA PRO A 102 -32.13 21.00 -1.92
C PRO A 102 -33.32 20.54 -1.06
N VAL A 103 -34.11 19.60 -1.59
CA VAL A 103 -35.29 19.02 -0.90
C VAL A 103 -34.92 17.84 0.00
N GLN A 104 -33.74 17.25 -0.19
CA GLN A 104 -33.30 16.10 0.62
C GLN A 104 -32.48 16.57 1.83
N SER A 105 -32.87 16.12 3.01
CA SER A 105 -32.19 16.49 4.27
C SER A 105 -30.85 15.80 4.51
N ALA A 106 -30.41 14.86 3.66
CA ALA A 106 -29.17 14.12 3.80
C ALA A 106 -28.38 14.07 2.48
N ASN A 107 -27.08 14.33 2.56
CA ASN A 107 -26.19 14.22 1.41
C ASN A 107 -25.91 12.72 1.10
N PRO A 108 -26.23 12.21 -0.11
CA PRO A 108 -26.04 10.81 -0.47
C PRO A 108 -24.55 10.39 -0.38
N LEU A 109 -23.63 11.28 -0.72
CA LEU A 109 -22.19 11.02 -0.66
C LEU A 109 -21.71 10.84 0.79
N GLN A 110 -22.27 11.58 1.74
CA GLN A 110 -21.95 11.44 3.16
C GLN A 110 -22.36 10.06 3.67
N ILE A 111 -23.57 9.61 3.34
CA ILE A 111 -24.07 8.29 3.75
C ILE A 111 -23.22 7.18 3.14
N LEU A 112 -22.89 7.29 1.85
CA LEU A 112 -22.09 6.29 1.14
C LEU A 112 -20.66 6.19 1.70
N THR A 113 -20.00 7.33 1.98
CA THR A 113 -18.63 7.34 2.53
C THR A 113 -18.60 6.82 3.97
N GLU A 114 -19.63 7.07 4.76
CA GLU A 114 -19.75 6.50 6.09
C GLU A 114 -19.96 4.97 6.03
N LEU A 115 -20.85 4.49 5.17
CA LEU A 115 -21.04 3.07 4.93
C LEU A 115 -19.75 2.39 4.44
N ALA A 116 -19.04 3.02 3.49
CA ALA A 116 -17.75 2.53 3.00
C ALA A 116 -16.70 2.43 4.12
N ALA A 117 -16.67 3.41 5.04
CA ALA A 117 -15.78 3.38 6.20
C ALA A 117 -16.09 2.19 7.14
N TRP A 118 -17.36 1.88 7.38
CA TRP A 118 -17.75 0.71 8.17
C TRP A 118 -17.42 -0.61 7.47
N VAL A 119 -17.66 -0.71 6.16
CA VAL A 119 -17.28 -1.87 5.34
C VAL A 119 -15.77 -2.06 5.37
N TRP A 120 -15.00 -0.97 5.23
CA TRP A 120 -13.55 -1.01 5.34
C TRP A 120 -13.08 -1.55 6.69
N LEU A 121 -13.63 -1.05 7.79
CA LEU A 121 -13.29 -1.51 9.13
C LEU A 121 -13.65 -2.99 9.34
N GLY A 122 -14.81 -3.41 8.84
CA GLY A 122 -15.23 -4.81 8.85
C GLY A 122 -14.25 -5.74 8.12
N GLY A 123 -13.81 -5.34 6.94
CA GLY A 123 -12.79 -6.08 6.18
C GLY A 123 -11.44 -6.17 6.90
N CYS A 124 -10.99 -5.08 7.54
CA CYS A 124 -9.80 -5.09 8.39
C CYS A 124 -9.95 -6.09 9.54
N ALA A 125 -11.09 -6.07 10.24
CA ALA A 125 -11.36 -6.99 11.36
C ALA A 125 -11.36 -8.46 10.91
N VAL A 126 -11.95 -8.77 9.77
CA VAL A 126 -11.98 -10.12 9.19
C VAL A 126 -10.55 -10.62 8.88
N LEU A 127 -9.72 -9.79 8.26
CA LEU A 127 -8.34 -10.18 7.92
C LEU A 127 -7.46 -10.32 9.16
N ILE A 128 -7.60 -9.47 10.17
CA ILE A 128 -6.91 -9.62 11.45
C ILE A 128 -7.33 -10.91 12.14
N LEU A 129 -8.64 -11.17 12.21
CA LEU A 129 -9.16 -12.39 12.82
C LEU A 129 -8.64 -13.65 12.10
N TYR A 130 -8.62 -13.62 10.77
CA TYR A 130 -8.03 -14.68 9.96
C TYR A 130 -6.55 -14.90 10.30
N ALA A 131 -5.75 -13.83 10.41
CA ALA A 131 -4.33 -13.92 10.76
C ALA A 131 -4.14 -14.52 12.16
N VAL A 132 -4.92 -14.06 13.14
CA VAL A 132 -4.87 -14.56 14.53
C VAL A 132 -5.25 -16.04 14.59
N ILE A 133 -6.37 -16.43 13.99
CA ILE A 133 -6.82 -17.83 13.95
C ILE A 133 -5.78 -18.72 13.26
N SER A 134 -5.22 -18.27 12.13
CA SER A 134 -4.19 -19.00 11.39
C SER A 134 -2.92 -19.17 12.24
N ALA A 135 -2.49 -18.13 12.94
CA ALA A 135 -1.33 -18.19 13.84
C ALA A 135 -1.56 -19.12 15.04
N LEU A 136 -2.76 -19.09 15.63
CA LEU A 136 -3.13 -19.97 16.74
C LEU A 136 -3.17 -21.44 16.29
N ARG A 137 -3.81 -21.72 15.15
CA ARG A 137 -3.83 -23.07 14.56
C ARG A 137 -2.43 -23.60 14.30
N LEU A 138 -1.54 -22.76 13.78
CA LEU A 138 -0.16 -23.15 13.53
C LEU A 138 0.60 -23.40 14.83
N ARG A 139 0.44 -22.55 15.85
CA ARG A 139 1.02 -22.78 17.19
C ARG A 139 0.55 -24.09 17.81
N LEU A 140 -0.72 -24.42 17.67
CA LEU A 140 -1.27 -25.70 18.17
C LEU A 140 -0.66 -26.89 17.43
N ARG A 141 -0.47 -26.82 16.10
CA ARG A 141 0.17 -27.90 15.32
C ARG A 141 1.60 -28.18 15.74
N VAL A 142 2.35 -27.16 16.14
CA VAL A 142 3.76 -27.34 16.54
C VAL A 142 3.95 -27.51 18.04
N ARG A 143 2.87 -27.67 18.81
CA ARG A 143 2.95 -27.80 20.27
C ARG A 143 3.74 -29.06 20.71
N THR A 144 3.67 -30.12 19.92
CA THR A 144 4.36 -31.38 20.14
C THR A 144 5.74 -31.45 19.48
N ALA A 145 6.24 -30.34 18.92
CA ALA A 145 7.53 -30.32 18.23
C ALA A 145 8.68 -30.61 19.20
N VAL A 146 9.58 -31.48 18.77
CA VAL A 146 10.79 -31.88 19.51
C VAL A 146 11.92 -30.94 19.15
N ARG A 147 12.68 -30.48 20.15
CA ARG A 147 13.85 -29.62 19.93
C ARG A 147 15.00 -30.46 19.38
N LEU A 148 15.55 -30.00 18.24
CA LEU A 148 16.71 -30.65 17.63
C LEU A 148 18.01 -29.97 18.13
N GLU A 149 18.17 -28.69 17.89
CA GLU A 149 19.34 -27.91 18.28
C GLU A 149 18.99 -26.42 18.37
N GLY A 150 19.50 -25.71 19.36
CA GLY A 150 19.33 -24.24 19.49
C GLY A 150 17.85 -23.83 19.39
N ASN A 151 17.49 -23.10 18.34
CA ASN A 151 16.12 -22.65 18.02
C ASN A 151 15.45 -23.49 16.93
N VAL A 152 16.00 -24.67 16.58
CA VAL A 152 15.48 -25.58 15.57
C VAL A 152 14.65 -26.68 16.24
N PHE A 153 13.47 -26.93 15.70
CA PHE A 153 12.52 -27.94 16.18
C PHE A 153 12.06 -28.79 15.01
N GLN A 154 11.72 -30.03 15.27
CA GLN A 154 11.09 -30.96 14.32
C GLN A 154 9.70 -31.34 14.75
N SER A 155 8.79 -31.53 13.79
CA SER A 155 7.41 -31.94 14.04
C SER A 155 6.87 -32.78 12.89
N GLU A 156 6.12 -33.80 13.21
CA GLU A 156 5.41 -34.66 12.26
C GLU A 156 4.28 -33.91 11.53
N PHE A 157 3.68 -32.94 12.19
CA PHE A 157 2.54 -32.19 11.65
C PHE A 157 2.96 -30.99 10.76
N VAL A 158 4.24 -30.88 10.46
CA VAL A 158 4.80 -29.80 9.64
C VAL A 158 5.12 -30.36 8.25
N PRO A 159 4.39 -29.96 7.20
CA PRO A 159 4.60 -30.48 5.84
C PRO A 159 5.78 -29.83 5.10
N SER A 160 6.16 -28.61 5.50
CA SER A 160 7.29 -27.86 4.93
C SER A 160 8.00 -27.05 6.00
N PRO A 161 9.28 -26.75 5.86
CA PRO A 161 10.01 -25.87 6.77
C PRO A 161 9.37 -24.49 6.90
N PHE A 162 9.42 -23.90 8.08
CA PHE A 162 9.01 -22.52 8.30
C PHE A 162 9.52 -21.96 9.62
N ILE A 163 9.48 -20.62 9.73
CA ILE A 163 9.82 -19.88 10.92
C ILE A 163 8.52 -19.42 11.62
N LEU A 164 8.43 -19.63 12.91
CA LEU A 164 7.33 -19.13 13.75
C LEU A 164 7.87 -18.29 14.90
N GLY A 165 7.23 -17.13 15.11
CA GLY A 165 7.56 -16.17 16.15
C GLY A 165 8.25 -14.93 15.61
N VAL A 166 7.79 -13.76 16.07
CA VAL A 166 8.30 -12.45 15.65
C VAL A 166 9.53 -12.07 16.49
N PHE A 167 9.42 -12.08 17.82
CA PHE A 167 10.50 -11.68 18.73
C PHE A 167 11.43 -12.84 19.13
N ARG A 168 10.91 -14.06 19.18
CA ARG A 168 11.67 -15.29 19.51
C ARG A 168 11.44 -16.32 18.41
N PRO A 169 12.04 -16.12 17.24
CA PRO A 169 11.79 -16.99 16.10
C PRO A 169 12.36 -18.39 16.31
N ARG A 170 11.57 -19.38 15.96
CA ARG A 170 11.91 -20.82 15.97
C ARG A 170 11.74 -21.38 14.57
N ILE A 171 12.70 -22.19 14.15
CA ILE A 171 12.65 -22.90 12.87
C ILE A 171 11.99 -24.25 13.12
N TYR A 172 10.98 -24.59 12.35
CA TYR A 172 10.31 -25.87 12.38
C TYR A 172 10.57 -26.65 11.10
N LEU A 173 11.05 -27.86 11.22
CA LEU A 173 11.36 -28.77 10.12
C LEU A 173 10.42 -29.98 10.13
N PRO A 174 10.05 -30.56 8.99
CA PRO A 174 9.41 -31.86 8.91
C PRO A 174 10.38 -32.97 9.32
N PHE A 175 9.83 -34.07 9.80
CA PHE A 175 10.61 -35.29 9.95
C PHE A 175 10.94 -35.90 8.57
N GLY A 176 12.00 -36.71 8.49
CA GLY A 176 12.35 -37.48 7.30
C GLY A 176 13.09 -36.70 6.21
N LEU A 177 13.61 -35.51 6.50
CA LEU A 177 14.55 -34.86 5.61
C LEU A 177 15.89 -35.59 5.59
N GLU A 178 16.43 -35.84 4.39
CA GLU A 178 17.80 -36.35 4.25
C GLU A 178 18.80 -35.37 4.87
N PRO A 179 19.88 -35.84 5.52
CA PRO A 179 20.83 -34.93 6.20
C PRO A 179 21.37 -33.81 5.31
N GLY A 180 21.75 -34.12 4.07
CA GLY A 180 22.23 -33.09 3.13
C GLY A 180 21.16 -32.10 2.67
N ALA A 181 19.89 -32.51 2.60
CA ALA A 181 18.77 -31.63 2.33
C ALA A 181 18.45 -30.77 3.55
N GLN A 182 18.55 -31.32 4.76
CA GLN A 182 18.32 -30.60 6.01
C GLN A 182 19.27 -29.42 6.16
N ASP A 183 20.57 -29.58 5.84
CA ASP A 183 21.55 -28.50 5.92
C ASP A 183 21.24 -27.35 4.95
N MET A 184 20.81 -27.68 3.72
CA MET A 184 20.41 -26.71 2.72
C MET A 184 19.18 -25.92 3.14
N VAL A 185 18.18 -26.62 3.70
CA VAL A 185 16.96 -26.01 4.22
C VAL A 185 17.25 -25.12 5.43
N LEU A 186 18.08 -25.59 6.36
CA LEU A 186 18.51 -24.78 7.51
C LEU A 186 19.26 -23.53 7.08
N ALA A 187 20.11 -23.61 6.06
CA ALA A 187 20.80 -22.44 5.50
C ALA A 187 19.77 -21.42 4.97
N HIS A 188 18.69 -21.89 4.29
CA HIS A 188 17.63 -21.03 3.80
C HIS A 188 16.83 -20.36 4.94
N GLU A 189 16.36 -21.15 5.92
CA GLU A 189 15.63 -20.60 7.07
C GLU A 189 16.49 -19.63 7.90
N ARG A 190 17.77 -19.93 8.07
CA ARG A 190 18.72 -19.03 8.72
C ARG A 190 18.96 -17.74 7.91
N ALA A 191 18.91 -17.80 6.57
CA ALA A 191 18.98 -16.61 5.73
C ALA A 191 17.77 -15.67 5.97
N HIS A 192 16.56 -16.21 6.12
CA HIS A 192 15.38 -15.44 6.53
C HIS A 192 15.57 -14.75 7.89
N LEU A 193 16.09 -15.48 8.88
CA LEU A 193 16.36 -14.92 10.21
C LEU A 193 17.39 -13.79 10.17
N LYS A 194 18.51 -14.00 9.46
CA LYS A 194 19.56 -12.98 9.29
C LYS A 194 19.06 -11.71 8.58
N ARG A 195 18.00 -11.82 7.78
CA ARG A 195 17.38 -10.69 7.06
C ARG A 195 16.25 -10.02 7.85
N GLY A 196 15.77 -10.66 8.91
CA GLY A 196 14.63 -10.17 9.67
C GLY A 196 13.27 -10.35 8.95
N ASP A 197 13.18 -11.29 8.01
CA ASP A 197 11.97 -11.50 7.21
C ASP A 197 10.75 -11.89 8.06
N GLN A 198 11.00 -12.46 9.26
CA GLN A 198 9.96 -12.74 10.26
C GLN A 198 9.27 -11.48 10.82
N LEU A 199 9.85 -10.29 10.63
CA LEU A 199 9.27 -8.99 10.95
C LEU A 199 8.60 -8.37 9.73
N TRP A 200 9.31 -8.37 8.60
CA TRP A 200 8.88 -7.69 7.38
C TRP A 200 7.64 -8.29 6.75
N LYS A 201 7.52 -9.63 6.74
CA LYS A 201 6.35 -10.31 6.17
C LYS A 201 5.06 -10.01 6.95
N PRO A 202 5.01 -10.16 8.30
CA PRO A 202 3.83 -9.75 9.07
C PRO A 202 3.50 -8.27 8.95
N LEU A 203 4.51 -7.39 8.91
CA LEU A 203 4.29 -5.96 8.70
C LEU A 203 3.65 -5.69 7.33
N GLY A 204 4.14 -6.32 6.26
CA GLY A 204 3.55 -6.24 4.94
C GLY A 204 2.10 -6.74 4.91
N PHE A 205 1.78 -7.81 5.65
CA PHE A 205 0.40 -8.28 5.78
C PHE A 205 -0.49 -7.33 6.58
N LEU A 206 0.04 -6.69 7.62
CA LEU A 206 -0.69 -5.68 8.39
C LEU A 206 -1.02 -4.47 7.51
N LEU A 207 -0.07 -4.02 6.68
CA LEU A 207 -0.33 -2.98 5.68
C LEU A 207 -1.39 -3.43 4.67
N LEU A 208 -1.27 -4.64 4.13
CA LEU A 208 -2.29 -5.19 3.25
C LEU A 208 -3.67 -5.21 3.93
N THR A 209 -3.74 -5.52 5.21
CA THR A 209 -4.99 -5.52 5.98
C THR A 209 -5.60 -4.12 6.04
N ALA A 210 -4.80 -3.08 6.25
CA ALA A 210 -5.30 -1.70 6.26
C ALA A 210 -5.77 -1.22 4.88
N TYR A 211 -5.16 -1.72 3.81
CA TYR A 211 -5.42 -1.35 2.41
C TYR A 211 -6.05 -2.47 1.58
N TRP A 212 -6.79 -3.37 2.23
CA TRP A 212 -7.35 -4.58 1.61
C TRP A 212 -8.27 -4.31 0.41
N PHE A 213 -8.92 -3.15 0.39
CA PHE A 213 -9.81 -2.72 -0.69
C PHE A 213 -9.06 -2.37 -1.99
N ASN A 214 -7.73 -2.15 -1.93
CA ASN A 214 -6.93 -1.79 -3.10
C ASN A 214 -6.26 -3.04 -3.69
N PRO A 215 -6.63 -3.48 -4.92
CA PRO A 215 -6.06 -4.67 -5.56
C PRO A 215 -4.56 -4.52 -5.87
N VAL A 216 -4.06 -3.29 -6.03
CA VAL A 216 -2.64 -3.02 -6.28
C VAL A 216 -1.81 -3.37 -5.05
N CYS A 217 -2.35 -3.16 -3.83
CA CYS A 217 -1.70 -3.57 -2.58
C CYS A 217 -1.59 -5.10 -2.45
N TRP A 218 -2.58 -5.87 -2.93
CA TRP A 218 -2.50 -7.34 -3.01
C TRP A 218 -1.39 -7.78 -3.95
N LEU A 219 -1.32 -7.18 -5.14
CA LEU A 219 -0.25 -7.44 -6.09
C LEU A 219 1.12 -7.14 -5.48
N ALA A 220 1.27 -5.97 -4.84
CA ALA A 220 2.50 -5.57 -4.15
C ALA A 220 2.92 -6.59 -3.10
N TYR A 221 2.00 -7.03 -2.24
CA TYR A 221 2.28 -8.02 -1.20
C TYR A 221 2.72 -9.38 -1.76
N VAL A 222 2.05 -9.88 -2.81
CA VAL A 222 2.43 -11.13 -3.48
C VAL A 222 3.84 -11.02 -4.09
N LEU A 223 4.14 -9.91 -4.76
CA LEU A 223 5.45 -9.69 -5.37
C LEU A 223 6.54 -9.50 -4.32
N PHE A 224 6.26 -8.76 -3.25
CA PHE A 224 7.13 -8.61 -2.09
C PHE A 224 7.52 -9.96 -1.48
N CYS A 225 6.54 -10.83 -1.22
CA CYS A 225 6.82 -12.17 -0.70
C CYS A 225 7.72 -12.99 -1.64
N ARG A 226 7.47 -12.93 -2.96
CA ARG A 226 8.32 -13.60 -3.97
C ARG A 226 9.74 -13.05 -4.00
N ASP A 227 9.91 -11.75 -3.85
CA ASP A 227 11.22 -11.11 -3.89
C ASP A 227 12.02 -11.40 -2.60
N ILE A 228 11.35 -11.54 -1.44
CA ILE A 228 11.97 -12.03 -0.20
C ILE A 228 12.52 -13.46 -0.40
N GLU A 229 11.71 -14.38 -0.94
CA GLU A 229 12.16 -15.76 -1.21
C GLU A 229 13.37 -15.76 -2.17
N ALA A 230 13.27 -15.00 -3.27
CA ALA A 230 14.37 -14.90 -4.22
C ALA A 230 15.65 -14.30 -3.62
N ALA A 231 15.52 -13.37 -2.67
CA ALA A 231 16.65 -12.76 -1.99
C ALA A 231 17.30 -13.71 -0.96
N CYS A 232 16.51 -14.60 -0.33
CA CYS A 232 17.03 -15.67 0.51
C CYS A 232 17.75 -16.73 -0.32
N ASP A 233 17.16 -17.17 -1.45
CA ASP A 233 17.78 -18.09 -2.38
C ASP A 233 19.12 -17.55 -2.89
N GLU A 234 19.18 -16.28 -3.30
CA GLU A 234 20.41 -15.61 -3.73
C GLU A 234 21.46 -15.58 -2.63
N LYS A 235 21.07 -15.31 -1.39
CA LYS A 235 21.96 -15.27 -0.23
C LYS A 235 22.55 -16.65 0.05
N VAL A 236 21.75 -17.71 0.03
CA VAL A 236 22.21 -19.09 0.26
C VAL A 236 23.23 -19.50 -0.81
N VAL A 237 22.92 -19.29 -2.11
CA VAL A 237 23.83 -19.63 -3.21
C VAL A 237 25.12 -18.83 -3.15
N ARG A 238 25.07 -17.58 -2.71
CA ARG A 238 26.24 -16.72 -2.56
C ARG A 238 27.13 -17.14 -1.38
N GLU A 239 26.53 -17.57 -0.25
CA GLU A 239 27.27 -18.00 0.95
C GLU A 239 27.85 -19.39 0.79
N LEU A 240 27.13 -20.34 0.17
CA LEU A 240 27.56 -21.74 0.02
C LEU A 240 28.34 -22.02 -1.27
N GLY A 241 28.34 -21.07 -2.20
CA GLY A 241 29.06 -21.19 -3.48
C GLY A 241 28.22 -21.84 -4.60
N GLU A 242 28.77 -21.85 -5.81
CA GLU A 242 28.02 -22.33 -7.00
C GLU A 242 27.83 -23.85 -7.04
N SER A 243 28.70 -24.61 -6.36
CA SER A 243 28.61 -26.07 -6.28
C SER A 243 27.33 -26.57 -5.55
N CYS A 244 26.75 -25.75 -4.66
CA CYS A 244 25.58 -26.13 -3.91
C CYS A 244 24.27 -26.06 -4.72
N LYS A 245 24.24 -25.40 -5.90
CA LYS A 245 23.02 -25.13 -6.67
C LYS A 245 22.15 -26.37 -6.92
N THR A 246 22.78 -27.49 -7.29
CA THR A 246 22.05 -28.75 -7.56
C THR A 246 21.49 -29.36 -6.29
N ALA A 247 22.30 -29.44 -5.21
CA ALA A 247 21.87 -29.97 -3.93
C ALA A 247 20.78 -29.11 -3.32
N TYR A 248 20.92 -27.79 -3.36
CA TYR A 248 19.93 -26.83 -2.89
C TYR A 248 18.61 -26.92 -3.68
N SER A 249 18.68 -27.01 -5.03
CA SER A 249 17.50 -27.18 -5.86
C SER A 249 16.76 -28.49 -5.56
N ARG A 250 17.48 -29.57 -5.24
CA ARG A 250 16.89 -30.85 -4.82
C ARG A 250 16.20 -30.72 -3.46
N ALA A 251 16.82 -30.03 -2.50
CA ALA A 251 16.23 -29.76 -1.19
C ALA A 251 14.95 -28.93 -1.31
N LEU A 252 14.94 -27.88 -2.14
CA LEU A 252 13.72 -27.11 -2.44
C LEU A 252 12.60 -27.96 -3.02
N LEU A 253 12.93 -28.91 -3.89
CA LEU A 253 11.96 -29.81 -4.48
C LEU A 253 11.38 -30.78 -3.44
N GLN A 254 12.21 -31.35 -2.55
CA GLN A 254 11.76 -32.23 -1.46
C GLN A 254 10.83 -31.52 -0.49
N CYS A 255 11.07 -30.24 -0.20
CA CYS A 255 10.23 -29.44 0.68
C CYS A 255 8.98 -28.89 0.01
N SER A 256 8.83 -29.08 -1.31
CA SER A 256 7.66 -28.58 -2.04
C SER A 256 6.42 -29.40 -1.73
N VAL A 257 5.40 -28.74 -1.17
CA VAL A 257 4.12 -29.33 -0.84
C VAL A 257 3.10 -29.05 -1.94
N PRO A 258 2.23 -30.01 -2.32
CA PRO A 258 1.14 -29.76 -3.26
C PRO A 258 0.26 -28.59 -2.79
N ARG A 259 -0.11 -27.68 -3.71
CA ARG A 259 -0.88 -26.44 -3.45
C ARG A 259 -2.13 -26.62 -2.57
N ARG A 260 -2.72 -27.82 -2.52
CA ARG A 260 -3.93 -28.13 -1.74
C ARG A 260 -3.69 -28.23 -0.22
N MET A 261 -2.46 -28.34 0.22
CA MET A 261 -2.11 -28.48 1.65
C MET A 261 -1.58 -27.18 2.29
N ILE A 262 -1.35 -26.15 1.50
CA ILE A 262 -0.86 -24.87 2.00
C ILE A 262 -2.07 -24.10 2.53
N THR A 263 -2.35 -24.26 3.81
CA THR A 263 -3.20 -23.30 4.51
C THR A 263 -2.41 -21.99 4.57
N ALA A 264 -2.79 -21.04 3.74
CA ALA A 264 -2.13 -19.73 3.64
C ALA A 264 -2.22 -19.01 4.99
N CYS A 265 -1.29 -19.33 5.90
CA CYS A 265 -1.11 -18.50 7.09
C CYS A 265 -0.30 -17.26 6.66
N PRO A 266 -0.83 -16.05 6.82
CA PRO A 266 -0.10 -14.82 6.47
C PRO A 266 1.21 -14.65 7.24
N LEU A 267 1.34 -15.36 8.37
CA LEU A 267 2.50 -15.32 9.27
C LEU A 267 3.48 -16.48 9.07
N ALA A 268 3.06 -17.54 8.35
CA ALA A 268 3.90 -18.69 8.03
C ALA A 268 3.80 -18.94 6.53
N PHE A 269 4.85 -18.66 5.84
CA PHE A 269 4.89 -18.65 4.38
C PHE A 269 5.21 -20.05 3.87
N GLY A 270 4.20 -20.67 3.29
CA GLY A 270 4.39 -21.80 2.41
C GLY A 270 4.89 -21.36 1.04
N GLU A 271 5.76 -22.16 0.45
CA GLU A 271 6.44 -21.87 -0.81
C GLU A 271 5.47 -21.65 -1.97
N THR A 272 5.50 -20.46 -2.55
CA THR A 272 4.82 -20.18 -3.81
C THR A 272 5.82 -20.21 -4.96
N GLY A 273 5.60 -21.10 -5.94
CA GLY A 273 6.34 -21.07 -7.21
C GLY A 273 7.71 -21.75 -7.18
N VAL A 274 7.84 -22.92 -6.54
CA VAL A 274 9.09 -23.71 -6.47
C VAL A 274 9.77 -23.87 -7.82
N LYS A 275 9.05 -24.12 -8.90
CA LYS A 275 9.62 -24.18 -10.26
C LYS A 275 10.38 -22.91 -10.66
N GLY A 276 9.83 -21.74 -10.32
CA GLY A 276 10.46 -20.46 -10.59
C GLY A 276 11.73 -20.25 -9.74
N ARG A 277 11.71 -20.64 -8.47
CA ARG A 277 12.85 -20.59 -7.54
C ARG A 277 13.99 -21.48 -8.04
N ILE A 278 13.71 -22.76 -8.34
CA ILE A 278 14.70 -23.71 -8.87
C ILE A 278 15.34 -23.14 -10.15
N LYS A 279 14.53 -22.65 -11.10
CA LYS A 279 15.06 -22.03 -12.33
C LYS A 279 15.96 -20.83 -12.02
N SER A 280 15.59 -20.01 -11.06
CA SER A 280 16.36 -18.83 -10.63
C SER A 280 17.68 -19.24 -9.98
N VAL A 281 17.68 -20.23 -9.10
CA VAL A 281 18.86 -20.76 -8.41
C VAL A 281 19.85 -21.37 -9.39
N LEU A 282 19.39 -22.24 -10.29
CA LEU A 282 20.26 -22.91 -11.28
C LEU A 282 20.90 -21.89 -12.25
N ASN A 283 20.15 -20.86 -12.64
CA ASN A 283 20.62 -19.81 -13.55
C ASN A 283 21.25 -18.62 -12.83
N TYR A 284 21.43 -18.68 -11.52
CA TYR A 284 21.99 -17.57 -10.78
C TYR A 284 23.41 -17.26 -11.26
N LYS A 285 23.64 -15.99 -11.56
CA LYS A 285 24.96 -15.41 -11.85
C LYS A 285 25.12 -14.16 -11.00
N LYS A 286 26.31 -13.94 -10.48
CA LYS A 286 26.61 -12.72 -9.72
C LYS A 286 26.29 -11.51 -10.61
N PRO A 287 25.50 -10.52 -10.13
CA PRO A 287 25.19 -9.35 -10.93
C PRO A 287 26.45 -8.55 -11.25
N ALA A 288 26.53 -8.03 -12.46
CA ALA A 288 27.65 -7.17 -12.86
C ALA A 288 27.58 -5.84 -12.08
N PHE A 289 28.73 -5.28 -11.75
CA PHE A 289 28.85 -4.04 -10.99
C PHE A 289 28.03 -2.89 -11.57
N TRP A 290 28.08 -2.69 -12.88
CA TRP A 290 27.30 -1.63 -13.56
C TRP A 290 25.78 -1.82 -13.45
N VAL A 291 25.30 -3.07 -13.45
CA VAL A 291 23.86 -3.37 -13.26
C VAL A 291 23.43 -2.99 -11.84
N VAL A 292 24.28 -3.27 -10.84
CA VAL A 292 24.02 -2.90 -9.45
C VAL A 292 23.98 -1.38 -9.32
N LEU A 293 24.98 -0.70 -9.87
CA LEU A 293 25.09 0.76 -9.82
C LEU A 293 23.87 1.43 -10.48
N ALA A 294 23.52 1.01 -11.69
CA ALA A 294 22.35 1.53 -12.40
C ALA A 294 21.04 1.29 -11.62
N ALA A 295 20.88 0.09 -11.05
CA ALA A 295 19.69 -0.23 -10.26
C ALA A 295 19.61 0.58 -8.97
N VAL A 296 20.73 0.89 -8.31
CA VAL A 296 20.78 1.78 -7.14
C VAL A 296 20.37 3.21 -7.52
N PHE A 297 20.93 3.75 -8.61
CA PHE A 297 20.57 5.09 -9.09
C PHE A 297 19.08 5.19 -9.40
N VAL A 298 18.51 4.21 -10.12
CA VAL A 298 17.09 4.17 -10.43
C VAL A 298 16.26 4.05 -9.14
N SER A 299 16.69 3.27 -8.15
CA SER A 299 16.00 3.15 -6.87
C SER A 299 15.99 4.46 -6.09
N ILE A 300 17.09 5.21 -6.11
CA ILE A 300 17.15 6.56 -5.50
C ILE A 300 16.23 7.53 -6.25
N ALA A 301 16.25 7.52 -7.58
CA ALA A 301 15.36 8.34 -8.39
C ALA A 301 13.87 8.05 -8.07
N VAL A 302 13.50 6.77 -8.00
CA VAL A 302 12.14 6.35 -7.59
C VAL A 302 11.82 6.85 -6.18
N ALA A 303 12.74 6.74 -5.23
CA ALA A 303 12.53 7.25 -3.89
C ALA A 303 12.28 8.77 -3.89
N VAL A 304 13.11 9.55 -4.57
CA VAL A 304 12.97 11.01 -4.63
C VAL A 304 11.68 11.41 -5.34
N CYS A 305 11.35 10.79 -6.48
CA CYS A 305 10.20 11.19 -7.30
C CYS A 305 8.84 10.74 -6.73
N PHE A 306 8.78 9.67 -5.94
CA PHE A 306 7.51 9.06 -5.51
C PHE A 306 7.30 9.03 -3.99
N LEU A 307 8.30 9.38 -3.17
CA LEU A 307 8.09 9.61 -1.74
C LEU A 307 7.75 11.07 -1.43
N THR A 308 7.97 11.98 -2.38
CA THR A 308 7.64 13.40 -2.24
C THR A 308 6.29 13.70 -2.91
N ASP A 309 5.60 14.72 -2.41
CA ASP A 309 4.36 15.24 -3.01
C ASP A 309 4.64 16.46 -3.89
N PRO A 310 3.76 16.74 -4.87
CA PRO A 310 3.88 17.95 -5.65
C PRO A 310 3.78 19.19 -4.75
N LYS A 311 4.51 20.23 -5.08
CA LYS A 311 4.29 21.54 -4.44
C LYS A 311 2.87 21.97 -4.77
N THR A 312 2.09 22.25 -3.76
CA THR A 312 0.84 22.96 -3.93
C THR A 312 1.26 24.39 -4.25
N ASP A 313 0.99 24.87 -5.47
CA ASP A 313 1.08 26.28 -5.78
C ASP A 313 0.09 26.97 -4.84
N ALA A 314 0.64 27.51 -3.75
CA ALA A 314 -0.13 28.33 -2.85
C ALA A 314 -0.69 29.49 -3.65
N GLU A 315 -2.03 29.61 -3.67
CA GLU A 315 -2.81 30.76 -4.05
C GLU A 315 -2.15 31.61 -5.16
N GLN A 316 -2.56 31.36 -6.41
CA GLN A 316 -2.57 32.48 -7.34
C GLN A 316 -3.31 33.61 -6.61
N PRO A 317 -2.71 34.79 -6.45
CA PRO A 317 -3.44 35.95 -5.95
C PRO A 317 -4.69 36.08 -6.83
N GLU A 318 -5.84 36.08 -6.18
CA GLU A 318 -7.11 36.41 -6.81
C GLU A 318 -6.87 37.64 -7.63
N GLU A 319 -6.84 37.53 -8.96
CA GLU A 319 -6.76 38.64 -9.87
C GLU A 319 -7.98 39.50 -9.54
N GLU A 320 -7.75 40.61 -8.81
CA GLU A 320 -8.75 41.65 -8.61
C GLU A 320 -9.35 41.94 -9.99
N PRO A 321 -10.67 41.90 -10.14
CA PRO A 321 -11.27 42.23 -11.43
C PRO A 321 -10.81 43.64 -11.82
N PRO A 322 -10.39 43.85 -13.08
CA PRO A 322 -9.80 45.12 -13.50
C PRO A 322 -10.78 46.27 -13.18
N ALA A 323 -10.31 47.17 -12.33
CA ALA A 323 -11.01 48.40 -12.02
C ALA A 323 -11.36 49.08 -13.32
N SER A 324 -12.65 49.11 -13.65
CA SER A 324 -13.14 49.88 -14.79
C SER A 324 -12.87 51.35 -14.55
N SER A 325 -11.83 51.87 -15.22
CA SER A 325 -11.61 53.27 -15.34
C SER A 325 -12.71 53.88 -16.21
N THR A 326 -13.65 54.56 -15.59
CA THR A 326 -14.42 55.60 -16.26
C THR A 326 -14.14 56.88 -15.52
N ALA A 327 -13.27 57.67 -16.15
CA ALA A 327 -13.19 59.13 -15.91
C ALA A 327 -14.41 59.77 -16.57
N ASP A 328 -14.89 60.74 -15.94
CA ASP A 328 -15.38 62.04 -16.30
C ASP A 328 -16.72 62.42 -15.65
N SER A 329 -16.57 63.24 -14.69
CA SER A 329 -16.97 64.62 -14.46
C SER A 329 -18.46 65.01 -14.42
N PRO A 330 -18.81 66.13 -13.79
CA PRO A 330 -19.82 66.16 -12.73
C PRO A 330 -21.07 66.91 -13.15
N ALA A 331 -22.19 66.53 -12.58
CA ALA A 331 -23.35 67.48 -12.54
C ALA A 331 -24.21 67.18 -11.30
N GLU A 332 -24.20 68.17 -10.42
CA GLU A 332 -25.24 68.67 -9.53
C GLU A 332 -26.45 67.85 -9.15
N ALA A 333 -26.55 67.67 -7.83
CA ALA A 333 -27.71 67.85 -6.95
C ALA A 333 -29.09 67.40 -7.44
N ASP A 334 -29.65 66.45 -6.75
CA ASP A 334 -30.90 66.78 -6.01
C ASP A 334 -31.10 65.78 -4.84
N SER A 335 -31.30 66.35 -3.68
CA SER A 335 -31.66 65.67 -2.41
C SER A 335 -33.16 65.47 -2.33
N THR A 336 -33.64 64.22 -2.39
CA THR A 336 -34.88 63.84 -1.69
C THR A 336 -34.94 62.37 -1.52
N LEU A 337 -34.69 61.89 -0.29
CA LEU A 337 -35.06 60.58 0.21
C LEU A 337 -36.51 60.58 0.61
N PRO A 338 -37.31 59.60 0.22
CA PRO A 338 -38.56 59.26 0.92
C PRO A 338 -38.29 58.06 1.83
N THR A 339 -37.98 58.35 3.08
CA THR A 339 -37.76 57.37 4.19
C THR A 339 -39.05 56.91 4.87
N SER A 340 -40.20 57.05 4.28
CA SER A 340 -41.45 56.67 4.97
C SER A 340 -42.22 55.47 4.42
N GLU A 341 -41.92 54.98 3.21
CA GLU A 341 -42.66 53.87 2.64
C GLU A 341 -42.01 52.48 2.83
N PHE A 342 -40.71 52.47 3.13
CA PHE A 342 -39.99 51.17 3.31
C PHE A 342 -40.25 50.53 4.69
N PHE A 343 -40.64 51.30 5.69
CA PHE A 343 -40.91 50.79 7.04
C PHE A 343 -42.34 50.35 7.29
N SER A 344 -43.32 50.77 6.47
CA SER A 344 -44.69 50.32 6.59
C SER A 344 -44.92 48.91 6.06
N SER A 345 -44.15 48.46 5.09
CA SER A 345 -44.28 47.10 4.53
C SER A 345 -43.69 45.99 5.40
N ILE A 346 -42.83 46.30 6.37
CA ILE A 346 -42.31 45.34 7.32
C ILE A 346 -43.26 45.11 8.49
N GLN A 347 -44.06 46.09 8.85
CA GLN A 347 -45.03 45.93 9.93
C GLN A 347 -46.27 45.15 9.50
N ASP A 348 -46.71 45.19 8.26
CA ASP A 348 -47.79 44.39 7.71
C ASP A 348 -47.46 42.90 7.57
N TYR A 349 -46.15 42.54 7.47
CA TYR A 349 -45.74 41.14 7.42
C TYR A 349 -45.70 40.46 8.80
N ALA A 350 -45.61 41.25 9.88
CA ALA A 350 -45.53 40.69 11.23
C ALA A 350 -46.91 40.35 11.81
N GLU A 351 -48.01 40.93 11.30
CA GLU A 351 -49.39 40.62 11.76
C GLU A 351 -50.03 39.41 11.08
N TYR A 352 -49.39 38.82 10.07
CA TYR A 352 -49.95 37.63 9.36
C TYR A 352 -49.49 36.28 9.90
N TYR A 353 -48.56 36.27 10.90
CA TYR A 353 -47.99 35.04 11.45
C TYR A 353 -47.97 35.00 13.01
N ILE A 354 -48.95 35.63 13.67
CA ILE A 354 -49.21 35.36 15.09
C ILE A 354 -50.64 34.81 15.25
#